data_f6b5b675a3fb49cc211cd51cc45d57bd
#
_entry.id   f6b5b675a3fb49cc211cd51cc45d57bd
#
_cell.length_a   1.000
_cell.length_b   1.000
_cell.length_c   1.000
_cell.angle_alpha   90.00
_cell.angle_beta   90.00
_cell.angle_gamma   90.00
#
_symmetry.space_group_name_H-M   'P 1'
#
loop_
_entity.id
_entity.type
_entity.pdbx_description
1 polymer ?
#
loop_
_entity_poly.entity_id
_entity_poly.type
_entity_poly.pdbx_seq_one_letter_code
_entity_poly.pdbx_strand_id
1 'polypeptide(L)'
;MQLLTTLITYNNRAKIIGSILIVIGLCFFIDPTSLNIKIGFASILIGIFTMFMLTKKTITQKISTEQIEGNIDTIKNIIKTLQIKGNAIFLPKTDNLTEERILIPQSSNPVVEIPKIQNDSVFLKTKNGRNLGISIPPSGLKLINKIEKEEKFDTTEIKNLEEKLQIFVGMDLVKSLSLKQIKTGWKLEIEKPSFCPNDSILCAQYPCPICSAILTAITRSTNGSNHKLWIKDITYDGKKTTFHVHFLKRKTN
;
A
#
# COMPACT_ATOMS: atom_id res chain seq x y z
N MET A 1 15.30 -20.67 -11.05
CA MET A 1 15.11 -22.11 -10.87
C MET A 1 14.94 -22.53 -9.40
N GLN A 2 15.71 -22.03 -8.43
CA GLN A 2 15.55 -22.34 -6.99
C GLN A 2 14.21 -21.90 -6.37
N LEU A 3 13.60 -20.80 -6.80
CA LEU A 3 12.32 -20.29 -6.28
C LEU A 3 11.12 -21.15 -6.71
N LEU A 4 11.15 -21.74 -7.89
CA LEU A 4 10.11 -22.66 -8.36
C LEU A 4 10.12 -23.95 -7.53
N THR A 5 11.31 -24.46 -7.19
CA THR A 5 11.47 -25.63 -6.33
C THR A 5 10.94 -25.38 -4.91
N THR A 6 11.14 -24.18 -4.34
CA THR A 6 10.64 -23.87 -2.97
C THR A 6 9.12 -23.74 -2.93
N LEU A 7 8.51 -23.17 -3.96
CA LEU A 7 7.03 -23.04 -4.07
C LEU A 7 6.33 -24.39 -4.30
N ILE A 8 6.91 -25.22 -5.16
CA ILE A 8 6.45 -26.60 -5.39
C ILE A 8 6.58 -27.41 -4.09
N THR A 9 7.66 -27.19 -3.32
CA THR A 9 7.90 -27.88 -2.04
C THR A 9 6.89 -27.48 -0.97
N TYR A 10 6.51 -26.19 -0.87
CA TYR A 10 5.54 -25.73 0.15
C TYR A 10 4.12 -26.19 -0.18
N ASN A 11 3.70 -26.07 -1.43
CA ASN A 11 2.41 -26.55 -1.90
C ASN A 11 2.28 -28.08 -1.77
N ASN A 12 3.38 -28.79 -2.01
CA ASN A 12 3.44 -30.25 -1.81
C ASN A 12 3.38 -30.62 -0.32
N ARG A 13 4.00 -29.86 0.59
CA ARG A 13 3.93 -30.10 2.03
C ARG A 13 2.50 -30.01 2.55
N ALA A 14 1.74 -28.98 2.17
CA ALA A 14 0.34 -28.84 2.57
C ALA A 14 -0.53 -29.99 2.04
N LYS A 15 -0.32 -30.41 0.79
CA LYS A 15 -0.99 -31.57 0.21
C LYS A 15 -0.60 -32.88 0.91
N ILE A 16 0.68 -33.05 1.23
CA ILE A 16 1.14 -34.25 1.95
C ILE A 16 0.55 -34.30 3.35
N ILE A 17 0.59 -33.20 4.12
CA ILE A 17 0.01 -33.15 5.46
C ILE A 17 -1.50 -33.39 5.42
N GLY A 18 -2.21 -32.74 4.50
CA GLY A 18 -3.65 -32.95 4.34
C GLY A 18 -3.99 -34.39 3.95
N SER A 19 -3.21 -35.00 3.04
CA SER A 19 -3.40 -36.40 2.65
C SER A 19 -3.13 -37.39 3.80
N ILE A 20 -2.09 -37.14 4.60
CA ILE A 20 -1.77 -37.95 5.79
C ILE A 20 -2.93 -37.90 6.80
N LEU A 21 -3.48 -36.70 7.06
CA LEU A 21 -4.63 -36.54 7.98
C LEU A 21 -5.88 -37.27 7.47
N ILE A 22 -6.12 -37.26 6.16
CA ILE A 22 -7.24 -38.00 5.54
C ILE A 22 -7.02 -39.50 5.72
N VAL A 23 -5.82 -40.03 5.46
CA VAL A 23 -5.49 -41.45 5.63
C VAL A 23 -5.63 -41.87 7.09
N ILE A 24 -5.11 -41.10 8.03
CA ILE A 24 -5.29 -41.35 9.47
C ILE A 24 -6.79 -41.38 9.81
N GLY A 25 -7.57 -40.40 9.32
CA GLY A 25 -9.01 -40.38 9.54
C GLY A 25 -9.71 -41.63 9.02
N LEU A 26 -9.32 -42.16 7.87
CA LEU A 26 -9.85 -43.39 7.32
C LEU A 26 -9.48 -44.62 8.17
N CYS A 27 -8.28 -44.68 8.73
CA CYS A 27 -7.87 -45.78 9.62
C CYS A 27 -8.77 -45.91 10.86
N PHE A 28 -9.31 -44.80 11.40
CA PHE A 28 -10.22 -44.83 12.54
C PHE A 28 -11.59 -45.46 12.23
N PHE A 29 -11.94 -45.69 10.94
CA PHE A 29 -13.16 -46.40 10.57
C PHE A 29 -12.99 -47.93 10.55
N ILE A 30 -11.77 -48.47 10.69
CA ILE A 30 -11.51 -49.91 10.71
C ILE A 30 -12.06 -50.54 11.99
N ASP A 31 -12.01 -49.82 13.12
CA ASP A 31 -12.62 -50.28 14.38
C ASP A 31 -13.70 -49.26 14.80
N PRO A 32 -14.96 -49.45 14.41
CA PRO A 32 -16.00 -48.44 14.47
C PRO A 32 -16.62 -48.31 15.87
N THR A 33 -15.87 -47.77 16.81
CA THR A 33 -16.48 -47.26 18.06
C THR A 33 -17.04 -45.84 17.83
N SER A 34 -18.04 -45.44 18.62
CA SER A 34 -18.66 -44.11 18.47
C SER A 34 -17.64 -42.95 18.62
N LEU A 35 -16.58 -43.16 19.36
CA LEU A 35 -15.48 -42.19 19.56
C LEU A 35 -14.57 -42.16 18.32
N ASN A 36 -14.18 -43.33 17.79
CA ASN A 36 -13.30 -43.47 16.64
C ASN A 36 -13.94 -42.85 15.38
N ILE A 37 -15.23 -43.05 15.16
CA ILE A 37 -15.96 -42.44 14.05
C ILE A 37 -15.91 -40.92 14.10
N LYS A 38 -16.11 -40.30 15.27
CA LYS A 38 -16.07 -38.86 15.45
C LYS A 38 -14.66 -38.30 15.18
N ILE A 39 -13.61 -38.95 15.70
CA ILE A 39 -12.21 -38.57 15.48
C ILE A 39 -11.84 -38.73 14.01
N GLY A 40 -12.22 -39.85 13.37
CA GLY A 40 -11.97 -40.10 11.96
C GLY A 40 -12.57 -39.01 11.07
N PHE A 41 -13.85 -38.67 11.32
CA PHE A 41 -14.53 -37.62 10.55
C PHE A 41 -13.89 -36.25 10.75
N ALA A 42 -13.54 -35.87 11.96
CA ALA A 42 -12.85 -34.61 12.26
C ALA A 42 -11.48 -34.54 11.55
N SER A 43 -10.71 -35.63 11.56
CA SER A 43 -9.40 -35.70 10.89
C SER A 43 -9.51 -35.53 9.38
N ILE A 44 -10.52 -36.15 8.74
CA ILE A 44 -10.79 -36.01 7.31
C ILE A 44 -11.15 -34.55 6.97
N LEU A 45 -12.07 -33.93 7.75
CA LEU A 45 -12.44 -32.52 7.55
C LEU A 45 -11.26 -31.58 7.66
N ILE A 46 -10.43 -31.74 8.71
CA ILE A 46 -9.22 -30.94 8.88
C ILE A 46 -8.24 -31.14 7.75
N GLY A 47 -8.07 -32.38 7.28
CA GLY A 47 -7.20 -32.72 6.14
C GLY A 47 -7.64 -32.03 4.84
N ILE A 48 -8.94 -32.10 4.52
CA ILE A 48 -9.53 -31.41 3.38
C ILE A 48 -9.36 -29.90 3.50
N PHE A 49 -9.69 -29.33 4.66
CA PHE A 49 -9.55 -27.90 4.92
C PHE A 49 -8.10 -27.42 4.76
N THR A 50 -7.13 -28.19 5.28
CA THR A 50 -5.71 -27.91 5.15
C THR A 50 -5.27 -27.89 3.69
N MET A 51 -5.72 -28.85 2.89
CA MET A 51 -5.43 -28.90 1.45
C MET A 51 -5.98 -27.66 0.71
N PHE A 52 -7.19 -27.25 1.01
CA PHE A 52 -7.84 -26.13 0.30
C PHE A 52 -7.34 -24.74 0.75
N MET A 53 -7.14 -24.54 2.05
CA MET A 53 -6.77 -23.22 2.58
C MET A 53 -5.31 -22.85 2.32
N LEU A 54 -4.39 -23.79 2.46
CA LEU A 54 -2.96 -23.51 2.30
C LEU A 54 -2.53 -23.34 0.83
N THR A 55 -3.29 -23.91 -0.13
CA THR A 55 -2.96 -23.80 -1.56
C THR A 55 -3.30 -22.46 -2.20
N LYS A 56 -4.30 -21.72 -1.69
CA LYS A 56 -4.76 -20.47 -2.33
C LYS A 56 -3.88 -19.24 -2.07
N LYS A 57 -3.17 -19.17 -0.95
CA LYS A 57 -2.50 -17.93 -0.50
C LYS A 57 -1.18 -17.59 -1.21
N THR A 58 -0.40 -18.61 -1.62
CA THR A 58 0.98 -18.41 -2.07
C THR A 58 1.12 -17.93 -3.52
N ILE A 59 0.25 -18.35 -4.42
CA ILE A 59 0.32 -17.97 -5.84
C ILE A 59 -0.11 -16.51 -6.02
N THR A 60 -1.17 -16.10 -5.33
CA THR A 60 -1.72 -14.73 -5.43
C THR A 60 -0.75 -13.67 -4.93
N GLN A 61 0.00 -13.97 -3.86
CA GLN A 61 0.93 -13.01 -3.25
C GLN A 61 2.16 -12.75 -4.14
N LYS A 62 2.71 -13.78 -4.76
CA LYS A 62 3.87 -13.64 -5.65
C LYS A 62 3.53 -12.89 -6.93
N ILE A 63 2.41 -13.26 -7.59
CA ILE A 63 1.94 -12.56 -8.80
C ILE A 63 1.65 -11.10 -8.51
N SER A 64 1.03 -10.81 -7.34
CA SER A 64 0.75 -9.45 -6.92
C SER A 64 2.04 -8.64 -6.70
N THR A 65 3.09 -9.25 -6.13
CA THR A 65 4.39 -8.59 -5.94
C THR A 65 5.05 -8.26 -7.28
N GLU A 66 5.12 -9.22 -8.19
CA GLU A 66 5.71 -9.03 -9.52
C GLU A 66 4.96 -7.94 -10.33
N GLN A 67 3.62 -7.87 -10.23
CA GLN A 67 2.83 -6.81 -10.86
C GLN A 67 3.10 -5.43 -10.25
N ILE A 68 3.26 -5.36 -8.93
CA ILE A 68 3.58 -4.10 -8.24
C ILE A 68 4.97 -3.62 -8.65
N GLU A 69 5.96 -4.50 -8.67
CA GLU A 69 7.33 -4.18 -9.10
C GLU A 69 7.36 -3.71 -10.55
N GLY A 70 6.70 -4.41 -11.48
CA GLY A 70 6.60 -4.00 -12.88
C GLY A 70 5.95 -2.63 -13.08
N ASN A 71 4.91 -2.30 -12.32
CA ASN A 71 4.29 -0.99 -12.34
C ASN A 71 5.22 0.12 -11.80
N ILE A 72 5.94 -0.16 -10.71
CA ILE A 72 6.92 0.76 -10.13
C ILE A 72 8.05 1.03 -11.12
N ASP A 73 8.59 0.00 -11.76
CA ASP A 73 9.65 0.14 -12.76
C ASP A 73 9.20 0.95 -13.99
N THR A 74 7.97 0.76 -14.43
CA THR A 74 7.39 1.55 -15.52
C THR A 74 7.36 3.04 -15.16
N ILE A 75 6.84 3.39 -13.99
CA ILE A 75 6.79 4.78 -13.52
C ILE A 75 8.20 5.35 -13.31
N LYS A 76 9.13 4.57 -12.77
CA LYS A 76 10.54 4.94 -12.62
C LYS A 76 11.18 5.31 -13.95
N ASN A 77 10.93 4.52 -14.98
CA ASN A 77 11.44 4.80 -16.32
C ASN A 77 10.84 6.08 -16.91
N ILE A 78 9.54 6.33 -16.71
CA ILE A 78 8.88 7.57 -17.12
C ILE A 78 9.49 8.78 -16.40
N ILE A 79 9.63 8.72 -15.08
CA ILE A 79 10.22 9.77 -14.25
C ILE A 79 11.65 10.09 -14.71
N LYS A 80 12.45 9.04 -14.97
CA LYS A 80 13.83 9.18 -15.44
C LYS A 80 13.89 9.80 -16.84
N THR A 81 13.07 9.32 -17.78
CA THR A 81 13.03 9.80 -19.17
C THR A 81 12.62 11.27 -19.22
N LEU A 82 11.66 11.68 -18.40
CA LEU A 82 11.19 13.05 -18.31
C LEU A 82 12.05 13.95 -17.40
N GLN A 83 13.13 13.40 -16.82
CA GLN A 83 14.04 14.13 -15.91
C GLN A 83 13.32 14.83 -14.77
N ILE A 84 12.30 14.17 -14.20
CA ILE A 84 11.51 14.71 -13.10
C ILE A 84 12.33 14.60 -11.80
N LYS A 85 12.45 15.72 -11.07
CA LYS A 85 13.27 15.81 -9.85
C LYS A 85 12.47 16.14 -8.59
N GLY A 86 11.20 16.55 -8.73
CA GLY A 86 10.37 16.95 -7.61
C GLY A 86 9.80 15.75 -6.85
N ASN A 87 9.53 15.95 -5.57
CA ASN A 87 8.88 14.96 -4.72
C ASN A 87 7.36 15.03 -4.88
N ALA A 88 6.69 13.93 -4.55
CA ALA A 88 5.25 13.78 -4.68
C ALA A 88 4.47 14.80 -3.84
N ILE A 89 3.43 15.35 -4.44
CA ILE A 89 2.42 16.19 -3.80
C ILE A 89 1.09 15.46 -3.93
N PHE A 90 0.52 15.05 -2.81
CA PHE A 90 -0.79 14.45 -2.77
C PHE A 90 -1.86 15.53 -2.82
N LEU A 91 -2.74 15.41 -3.78
CA LEU A 91 -3.85 16.35 -4.02
C LEU A 91 -5.14 15.68 -3.56
N PRO A 92 -5.88 16.32 -2.64
CA PRO A 92 -7.18 15.82 -2.22
C PRO A 92 -8.19 15.93 -3.35
N LYS A 93 -9.27 15.18 -3.23
CA LYS A 93 -10.46 15.33 -4.05
C LYS A 93 -11.02 16.74 -3.92
N THR A 94 -11.40 17.35 -5.04
CA THR A 94 -11.97 18.70 -5.11
C THR A 94 -13.07 18.74 -6.18
N ASP A 95 -13.82 19.85 -6.28
CA ASP A 95 -14.86 20.02 -7.30
C ASP A 95 -14.35 19.80 -8.74
N ASN A 96 -13.05 20.06 -8.98
CA ASN A 96 -12.40 19.88 -10.28
C ASN A 96 -11.64 18.54 -10.41
N LEU A 97 -11.51 17.78 -9.32
CA LEU A 97 -10.83 16.49 -9.26
C LEU A 97 -11.76 15.46 -8.62
N THR A 98 -12.31 14.58 -9.44
CA THR A 98 -13.22 13.51 -8.97
C THR A 98 -12.54 12.48 -8.10
N GLU A 99 -11.20 12.35 -8.23
CA GLU A 99 -10.36 11.42 -7.46
C GLU A 99 -9.09 12.12 -7.00
N GLU A 100 -8.49 11.60 -5.92
CA GLU A 100 -7.18 12.04 -5.45
C GLU A 100 -6.10 11.76 -6.49
N ARG A 101 -5.12 12.64 -6.57
CA ARG A 101 -3.98 12.50 -7.48
C ARG A 101 -2.66 12.80 -6.79
N ILE A 102 -1.62 12.21 -7.33
CA ILE A 102 -0.25 12.57 -6.99
C ILE A 102 0.28 13.44 -8.11
N LEU A 103 0.73 14.63 -7.78
CA LEU A 103 1.49 15.50 -8.66
C LEU A 103 2.98 15.30 -8.38
N ILE A 104 3.75 14.98 -9.40
CA ILE A 104 5.21 14.89 -9.34
C ILE A 104 5.76 16.02 -10.21
N PRO A 105 6.24 17.12 -9.63
CA PRO A 105 6.71 18.27 -10.39
C PRO A 105 8.11 18.02 -10.98
N GLN A 106 8.40 18.62 -12.12
CA GLN A 106 9.71 18.51 -12.78
C GLN A 106 10.84 19.10 -11.91
N SER A 107 10.57 20.19 -11.18
CA SER A 107 11.56 20.84 -10.32
C SER A 107 11.42 20.37 -8.87
N SER A 108 12.55 20.41 -8.14
CA SER A 108 12.58 20.05 -6.70
C SER A 108 11.81 21.04 -5.81
N ASN A 109 11.57 22.27 -6.26
CA ASN A 109 10.79 23.23 -5.51
C ASN A 109 9.29 22.94 -5.68
N PRO A 110 8.53 22.92 -4.57
CA PRO A 110 7.09 22.71 -4.64
C PRO A 110 6.46 23.84 -5.47
N VAL A 111 5.72 23.45 -6.50
CA VAL A 111 4.96 24.40 -7.30
C VAL A 111 3.82 24.92 -6.47
N VAL A 112 3.89 26.18 -6.07
CA VAL A 112 2.86 26.84 -5.25
C VAL A 112 1.56 27.02 -6.04
N GLU A 113 1.67 27.24 -7.36
CA GLU A 113 0.53 27.35 -8.25
C GLU A 113 0.34 26.04 -9.02
N ILE A 114 -0.59 25.23 -8.56
CA ILE A 114 -1.01 24.04 -9.29
C ILE A 114 -2.02 24.51 -10.34
N PRO A 115 -1.75 24.27 -11.63
CA PRO A 115 -2.73 24.56 -12.67
C PRO A 115 -4.03 23.81 -12.39
N LYS A 116 -5.15 24.28 -12.97
CA LYS A 116 -6.40 23.53 -12.92
C LYS A 116 -6.15 22.15 -13.54
N ILE A 117 -6.04 21.16 -12.66
CA ILE A 117 -5.81 19.78 -13.08
C ILE A 117 -7.15 19.21 -13.48
N GLN A 118 -7.26 18.72 -14.70
CA GLN A 118 -8.40 17.94 -15.15
C GLN A 118 -8.14 16.45 -14.86
N ASN A 119 -9.21 15.70 -14.58
CA ASN A 119 -9.11 14.28 -14.21
C ASN A 119 -8.28 13.42 -15.16
N ASP A 120 -8.32 13.73 -16.46
CA ASP A 120 -7.68 12.93 -17.50
C ASP A 120 -6.27 13.42 -17.86
N SER A 121 -5.82 14.53 -17.27
CA SER A 121 -4.51 15.09 -17.58
C SER A 121 -3.41 14.34 -16.83
N VAL A 122 -2.58 13.59 -17.57
CA VAL A 122 -1.37 12.94 -17.01
C VAL A 122 -0.20 13.93 -17.02
N PHE A 123 -0.05 14.72 -18.06
CA PHE A 123 1.02 15.71 -18.20
C PHE A 123 0.48 17.10 -17.91
N LEU A 124 1.13 17.80 -16.99
CA LEU A 124 0.72 19.15 -16.59
C LEU A 124 1.77 20.17 -17.04
N LYS A 125 1.28 21.21 -17.74
CA LYS A 125 2.07 22.42 -18.05
C LYS A 125 1.58 23.56 -17.17
N THR A 126 2.47 24.33 -16.58
CA THR A 126 2.10 25.61 -15.96
C THR A 126 1.67 26.62 -17.03
N LYS A 127 0.92 27.66 -16.62
CA LYS A 127 0.48 28.74 -17.53
C LYS A 127 1.62 29.36 -18.36
N ASN A 128 2.85 29.33 -17.83
CA ASN A 128 4.04 29.88 -18.51
C ASN A 128 4.80 28.82 -19.34
N GLY A 129 4.27 27.61 -19.53
CA GLY A 129 4.85 26.55 -20.34
C GLY A 129 6.20 25.97 -19.84
N ARG A 130 6.74 26.50 -18.72
CA ARG A 130 8.10 26.21 -18.26
C ARG A 130 8.21 25.04 -17.26
N ASN A 131 7.15 24.68 -16.58
CA ASN A 131 7.19 23.60 -15.60
C ASN A 131 6.28 22.46 -16.06
N LEU A 132 6.90 21.33 -16.28
CA LEU A 132 6.22 20.08 -16.58
C LEU A 132 6.08 19.30 -15.26
N GLY A 133 5.01 18.56 -15.12
CA GLY A 133 4.82 17.61 -14.04
C GLY A 133 3.96 16.47 -14.52
N ILE A 134 3.96 15.36 -13.75
CA ILE A 134 3.08 14.22 -13.98
C ILE A 134 2.01 14.24 -12.88
N SER A 135 0.75 14.04 -13.30
CA SER A 135 -0.38 13.85 -12.38
C SER A 135 -0.96 12.46 -12.62
N ILE A 136 -0.86 11.61 -11.63
CA ILE A 136 -1.32 10.23 -11.69
C ILE A 136 -2.13 9.87 -10.43
N PRO A 137 -3.04 8.89 -10.49
CA PRO A 137 -3.70 8.39 -9.29
C PRO A 137 -2.67 7.82 -8.30
N PRO A 138 -2.89 7.98 -6.98
CA PRO A 138 -2.07 7.32 -5.97
C PRO A 138 -2.06 5.81 -6.17
N SER A 139 -0.88 5.18 -6.12
CA SER A 139 -0.75 3.72 -6.28
C SER A 139 -1.56 2.92 -5.24
N GLY A 140 -1.79 3.51 -4.05
CA GLY A 140 -2.59 2.96 -2.97
C GLY A 140 -4.07 3.35 -2.97
N LEU A 141 -4.56 4.09 -3.98
CA LEU A 141 -5.93 4.63 -3.99
C LEU A 141 -7.01 3.54 -3.86
N LYS A 142 -6.86 2.44 -4.59
CA LYS A 142 -7.82 1.32 -4.50
C LYS A 142 -7.79 0.64 -3.14
N LEU A 143 -6.61 0.55 -2.51
CA LEU A 143 -6.44 -0.04 -1.19
C LEU A 143 -7.14 0.82 -0.13
N ILE A 144 -6.87 2.13 -0.10
CA ILE A 144 -7.50 3.03 0.86
C ILE A 144 -9.02 3.11 0.67
N ASN A 145 -9.52 3.14 -0.56
CA ASN A 145 -10.95 3.12 -0.85
C ASN A 145 -11.64 1.85 -0.36
N LYS A 146 -10.93 0.71 -0.33
CA LYS A 146 -11.44 -0.54 0.23
C LYS A 146 -11.49 -0.47 1.76
N ILE A 147 -10.42 0.04 2.38
CA ILE A 147 -10.31 0.18 3.84
C ILE A 147 -11.38 1.16 4.36
N GLU A 148 -11.63 2.28 3.67
CA GLU A 148 -12.61 3.28 4.08
C GLU A 148 -14.07 2.82 4.07
N LYS A 149 -14.36 1.70 3.44
CA LYS A 149 -15.69 1.09 3.59
C LYS A 149 -15.92 0.57 5.02
N GLU A 150 -14.85 0.26 5.73
CA GLU A 150 -14.85 -0.27 7.09
C GLU A 150 -14.51 0.81 8.12
N GLU A 151 -13.55 1.69 7.81
CA GLU A 151 -13.02 2.73 8.70
C GLU A 151 -12.82 4.05 7.96
N LYS A 152 -13.59 5.10 8.30
CA LYS A 152 -13.44 6.43 7.70
C LYS A 152 -12.29 7.22 8.33
N PHE A 153 -11.51 7.90 7.50
CA PHE A 153 -10.35 8.71 7.92
C PHE A 153 -10.66 10.22 8.07
N ASP A 154 -11.91 10.60 8.14
CA ASP A 154 -12.37 12.00 8.28
C ASP A 154 -12.20 12.54 9.71
N THR A 155 -10.96 12.65 10.15
CA THR A 155 -10.65 13.20 11.48
C THR A 155 -9.69 14.37 11.38
N THR A 156 -9.89 15.36 12.27
CA THR A 156 -9.03 16.55 12.37
C THR A 156 -7.89 16.37 13.37
N GLU A 157 -8.08 15.46 14.31
CA GLU A 157 -7.13 15.22 15.40
C GLU A 157 -6.10 14.16 14.99
N ILE A 158 -4.82 14.52 15.16
CA ILE A 158 -3.69 13.65 14.81
C ILE A 158 -3.71 12.34 15.57
N LYS A 159 -4.05 12.39 16.86
CA LYS A 159 -4.09 11.20 17.70
C LYS A 159 -5.14 10.21 17.20
N ASN A 160 -6.33 10.68 16.89
CA ASN A 160 -7.40 9.86 16.31
C ASN A 160 -7.02 9.32 14.92
N LEU A 161 -6.25 10.10 14.14
CA LEU A 161 -5.75 9.64 12.86
C LEU A 161 -4.71 8.52 13.03
N GLU A 162 -3.76 8.68 13.96
CA GLU A 162 -2.76 7.65 14.24
C GLU A 162 -3.42 6.34 14.67
N GLU A 163 -4.43 6.40 15.56
CA GLU A 163 -5.22 5.23 15.97
C GLU A 163 -5.91 4.55 14.79
N LYS A 164 -6.56 5.31 13.92
CA LYS A 164 -7.20 4.77 12.70
C LYS A 164 -6.18 4.15 11.74
N LEU A 165 -5.01 4.75 11.60
CA LEU A 165 -3.94 4.20 10.76
C LEU A 165 -3.38 2.87 11.28
N GLN A 166 -3.61 2.50 12.56
CA GLN A 166 -3.23 1.18 13.07
C GLN A 166 -3.96 0.02 12.35
N ILE A 167 -5.01 0.29 11.58
CA ILE A 167 -5.65 -0.74 10.73
C ILE A 167 -4.64 -1.34 9.75
N PHE A 168 -3.67 -0.57 9.26
CA PHE A 168 -2.61 -1.08 8.38
C PHE A 168 -1.68 -2.08 9.10
N VAL A 169 -1.49 -1.90 10.41
CA VAL A 169 -0.75 -2.84 11.27
C VAL A 169 -1.61 -4.08 11.52
N GLY A 170 -2.89 -3.90 11.84
CA GLY A 170 -3.83 -5.01 12.07
C GLY A 170 -4.02 -5.90 10.84
N MET A 171 -3.89 -5.34 9.64
CA MET A 171 -3.93 -6.10 8.37
C MET A 171 -2.57 -6.72 7.98
N ASP A 172 -1.54 -6.63 8.82
CA ASP A 172 -0.17 -7.10 8.56
C ASP A 172 0.46 -6.50 7.28
N LEU A 173 0.04 -5.28 6.92
CA LEU A 173 0.61 -4.56 5.78
C LEU A 173 1.90 -3.82 6.16
N VAL A 174 2.00 -3.39 7.41
CA VAL A 174 3.18 -2.77 8.03
C VAL A 174 3.38 -3.34 9.43
N LYS A 175 4.63 -3.38 9.93
CA LYS A 175 4.91 -3.90 11.27
C LYS A 175 4.58 -2.90 12.36
N SER A 176 4.90 -1.65 12.13
CA SER A 176 4.55 -0.54 13.02
C SER A 176 4.38 0.74 12.23
N LEU A 177 3.55 1.64 12.76
CA LEU A 177 3.28 2.94 12.19
C LEU A 177 3.20 3.94 13.33
N SER A 178 3.86 5.09 13.19
CA SER A 178 3.68 6.23 14.10
C SER A 178 3.61 7.54 13.35
N LEU A 179 2.76 8.46 13.83
CA LEU A 179 2.52 9.75 13.23
C LEU A 179 2.73 10.84 14.28
N LYS A 180 3.70 11.73 14.07
CA LYS A 180 4.03 12.79 15.01
C LYS A 180 3.96 14.16 14.35
N GLN A 181 3.37 15.12 15.04
CA GLN A 181 3.40 16.51 14.60
C GLN A 181 4.78 17.12 14.84
N ILE A 182 5.28 17.83 13.83
CA ILE A 182 6.48 18.63 13.90
C ILE A 182 6.14 20.09 13.58
N LYS A 183 7.06 21.04 13.86
CA LYS A 183 6.81 22.49 13.69
C LYS A 183 6.28 22.89 12.31
N THR A 184 6.66 22.19 11.26
CA THR A 184 6.35 22.54 9.86
C THR A 184 5.53 21.49 9.12
N GLY A 185 5.01 20.48 9.82
CA GLY A 185 4.25 19.39 9.18
C GLY A 185 4.16 18.16 10.06
N TRP A 186 4.22 17.00 9.46
CA TRP A 186 4.14 15.74 10.18
C TRP A 186 5.32 14.82 9.83
N LYS A 187 5.73 14.03 10.81
CA LYS A 187 6.70 12.96 10.67
C LYS A 187 5.94 11.63 10.74
N LEU A 188 5.96 10.89 9.64
CA LEU A 188 5.37 9.58 9.53
C LEU A 188 6.49 8.53 9.51
N GLU A 189 6.53 7.66 10.50
CA GLU A 189 7.46 6.53 10.57
C GLU A 189 6.72 5.23 10.28
N ILE A 190 7.19 4.46 9.30
CA ILE A 190 6.62 3.18 8.89
C ILE A 190 7.71 2.13 8.96
N GLU A 191 7.51 1.08 9.75
CA GLU A 191 8.42 -0.05 9.80
C GLU A 191 8.04 -1.05 8.70
N LYS A 192 8.92 -1.14 7.74
CA LYS A 192 9.01 -2.04 6.59
C LYS A 192 7.66 -2.54 6.04
N PRO A 193 7.02 -1.82 5.14
CA PRO A 193 5.99 -2.41 4.31
C PRO A 193 6.65 -3.49 3.44
N SER A 194 6.01 -4.64 3.32
CA SER A 194 6.54 -5.84 2.65
C SER A 194 6.95 -5.63 1.19
N PHE A 195 6.55 -4.52 0.58
CA PHE A 195 6.72 -4.21 -0.85
C PHE A 195 7.35 -2.83 -1.11
N CYS A 196 8.02 -2.23 -0.12
CA CYS A 196 8.66 -0.94 -0.35
C CYS A 196 10.04 -1.16 -1.00
N PRO A 197 10.29 -0.62 -2.19
CA PRO A 197 11.63 -0.62 -2.75
C PRO A 197 12.57 0.16 -1.82
N ASN A 198 13.80 -0.32 -1.64
CA ASN A 198 14.82 0.33 -0.80
C ASN A 198 15.40 1.62 -1.48
N ASP A 199 14.62 2.26 -2.33
CA ASP A 199 15.00 3.47 -3.09
C ASP A 199 14.24 4.67 -2.51
N SER A 200 14.90 5.43 -1.64
CA SER A 200 14.32 6.61 -0.98
C SER A 200 13.91 7.69 -1.98
N ILE A 201 14.67 7.88 -3.06
CA ILE A 201 14.40 8.90 -4.08
C ILE A 201 13.11 8.54 -4.84
N LEU A 202 13.01 7.30 -5.28
CA LEU A 202 11.81 6.82 -5.97
C LEU A 202 10.60 6.86 -5.04
N CYS A 203 10.78 6.46 -3.77
CA CYS A 203 9.70 6.48 -2.79
C CYS A 203 9.22 7.91 -2.47
N ALA A 204 10.12 8.92 -2.56
CA ALA A 204 9.73 10.33 -2.43
C ALA A 204 8.92 10.84 -3.62
N GLN A 205 9.20 10.34 -4.82
CA GLN A 205 8.52 10.74 -6.05
C GLN A 205 7.25 9.92 -6.28
N TYR A 206 7.32 8.61 -6.07
CA TYR A 206 6.20 7.69 -6.26
C TYR A 206 6.20 6.61 -5.18
N PRO A 207 5.55 6.85 -4.04
CA PRO A 207 5.50 5.89 -2.95
C PRO A 207 4.86 4.56 -3.36
N CYS A 208 5.33 3.48 -2.76
CA CYS A 208 4.74 2.15 -2.96
C CYS A 208 3.25 2.13 -2.54
N PRO A 209 2.45 1.16 -2.98
CA PRO A 209 1.00 1.16 -2.75
C PRO A 209 0.60 1.32 -1.28
N ILE A 210 1.34 0.72 -0.34
CA ILE A 210 1.03 0.81 1.09
C ILE A 210 1.34 2.22 1.62
N CYS A 211 2.55 2.73 1.37
CA CYS A 211 2.93 4.09 1.77
C CYS A 211 2.00 5.13 1.12
N SER A 212 1.67 4.94 -0.16
CA SER A 212 0.74 5.80 -0.89
C SER A 212 -0.66 5.78 -0.30
N ALA A 213 -1.17 4.62 0.14
CA ALA A 213 -2.48 4.50 0.80
C ALA A 213 -2.49 5.26 2.13
N ILE A 214 -1.44 5.11 2.96
CA ILE A 214 -1.29 5.80 4.24
C ILE A 214 -1.22 7.32 4.03
N LEU A 215 -0.40 7.79 3.08
CA LEU A 215 -0.28 9.23 2.75
C LEU A 215 -1.59 9.79 2.18
N THR A 216 -2.35 9.01 1.40
CA THR A 216 -3.68 9.40 0.93
C THR A 216 -4.67 9.50 2.10
N ALA A 217 -4.66 8.56 3.05
CA ALA A 217 -5.47 8.65 4.27
C ALA A 217 -5.15 9.92 5.07
N ILE A 218 -3.87 10.25 5.24
CA ILE A 218 -3.44 11.49 5.87
C ILE A 218 -3.98 12.72 5.11
N THR A 219 -3.93 12.71 3.79
CA THR A 219 -4.45 13.80 2.96
C THR A 219 -5.95 13.98 3.12
N ARG A 220 -6.71 12.89 3.24
CA ARG A 220 -8.16 12.91 3.49
C ARG A 220 -8.52 13.46 4.87
N SER A 221 -7.71 13.13 5.88
CA SER A 221 -7.97 13.47 7.28
C SER A 221 -7.84 14.97 7.59
N THR A 222 -6.99 15.69 6.87
CA THR A 222 -6.70 17.11 7.13
C THR A 222 -7.80 18.06 6.65
N ASN A 223 -9.05 17.65 6.74
CA ASN A 223 -10.20 18.48 6.42
C ASN A 223 -10.19 19.08 5.03
N GLY A 224 -10.64 18.27 4.15
CA GLY A 224 -11.27 18.72 2.92
C GLY A 224 -10.52 19.78 2.13
N SER A 225 -10.44 19.56 0.89
CA SER A 225 -10.31 20.52 -0.22
C SER A 225 -9.17 21.56 -0.22
N ASN A 226 -8.60 21.98 0.91
CA ASN A 226 -7.69 23.13 0.94
C ASN A 226 -6.23 22.85 1.27
N HIS A 227 -5.88 21.64 1.65
CA HIS A 227 -4.49 21.29 1.98
C HIS A 227 -3.96 20.20 1.06
N LYS A 228 -2.76 20.41 0.55
CA LYS A 228 -2.02 19.45 -0.25
C LYS A 228 -0.91 18.89 0.61
N LEU A 229 -0.69 17.60 0.57
CA LEU A 229 0.37 16.93 1.31
C LEU A 229 1.61 16.80 0.41
N TRP A 230 2.68 17.48 0.74
CA TRP A 230 3.95 17.41 0.03
C TRP A 230 4.95 16.56 0.81
N ILE A 231 5.57 15.59 0.15
CA ILE A 231 6.70 14.85 0.71
C ILE A 231 7.95 15.73 0.58
N LYS A 232 8.40 16.30 1.70
CA LYS A 232 9.61 17.13 1.71
C LYS A 232 10.86 16.27 1.60
N ASP A 233 10.94 15.22 2.40
CA ASP A 233 12.11 14.37 2.53
C ASP A 233 11.73 12.97 2.99
N ILE A 234 12.56 11.98 2.67
CA ILE A 234 12.44 10.60 3.12
C ILE A 234 13.80 10.11 3.59
N THR A 235 13.82 9.50 4.76
CA THR A 235 14.98 8.79 5.26
C THR A 235 14.67 7.31 5.46
N TYR A 236 15.65 6.45 5.16
CA TYR A 236 15.53 5.02 5.30
C TYR A 236 16.71 4.48 6.12
N ASP A 237 16.43 3.75 7.21
CA ASP A 237 17.45 3.22 8.12
C ASP A 237 17.60 1.68 8.04
N GLY A 238 17.14 1.07 6.94
CA GLY A 238 17.18 -0.39 6.73
C GLY A 238 15.97 -1.14 7.31
N LYS A 239 15.27 -0.57 8.30
CA LYS A 239 14.07 -1.16 8.91
C LYS A 239 12.87 -0.24 8.79
N LYS A 240 13.08 1.06 8.94
CA LYS A 240 12.02 2.07 8.96
C LYS A 240 12.18 3.06 7.82
N THR A 241 11.06 3.43 7.22
CA THR A 241 10.96 4.55 6.29
C THR A 241 10.32 5.72 7.04
N THR A 242 11.00 6.83 7.08
CA THR A 242 10.52 8.06 7.71
C THR A 242 10.20 9.08 6.64
N PHE A 243 8.95 9.51 6.57
CA PHE A 243 8.47 10.57 5.69
C PHE A 243 8.35 11.87 6.48
N HIS A 244 8.98 12.92 6.00
CA HIS A 244 8.73 14.30 6.44
C HIS A 244 7.75 14.94 5.47
N VAL A 245 6.51 15.17 5.90
CA VAL A 245 5.44 15.68 5.06
C VAL A 245 4.99 17.05 5.54
N HIS A 246 4.73 17.93 4.58
CA HIS A 246 4.30 19.30 4.83
C HIS A 246 2.94 19.56 4.17
N PHE A 247 2.11 20.37 4.82
CA PHE A 247 0.85 20.83 4.26
C PHE A 247 1.05 22.14 3.51
N LEU A 248 0.75 22.13 2.24
CA LEU A 248 0.76 23.32 1.41
C LEU A 248 -0.66 23.90 1.38
N LYS A 249 -0.83 25.14 1.91
CA LYS A 249 -2.12 25.85 1.81
C LYS A 249 -2.41 26.22 0.37
N ARG A 250 -3.65 26.03 -0.07
CA ARG A 250 -4.13 26.56 -1.35
C ARG A 250 -4.19 28.09 -1.21
N LYS A 251 -3.51 28.84 -2.08
CA LYS A 251 -3.83 30.25 -2.24
C LYS A 251 -5.24 30.31 -2.82
N THR A 252 -6.19 30.76 -2.03
CA THR A 252 -7.51 31.22 -2.52
C THR A 252 -7.25 32.50 -3.27
N ASN A 253 -7.37 32.48 -4.58
CA ASN A 253 -7.55 33.70 -5.38
C ASN A 253 -9.01 34.10 -5.33
#